data_e8aa74f954912d6faca1899b4f323c5f
#
_entry.id   e8aa74f954912d6faca1899b4f323c5f
#
_cell.length_a   1.000
_cell.length_b   1.000
_cell.length_c   1.000
_cell.angle_alpha   90.00
_cell.angle_beta   90.00
_cell.angle_gamma   90.00
#
_symmetry.space_group_name_H-M   'P 1'
#
loop_
_entity.id
_entity.type
_entity.pdbx_description
1 polymer ?
#
loop_
_entity_poly.entity_id
_entity_poly.type
_entity_poly.pdbx_seq_one_letter_code
_entity_poly.pdbx_strand_id
1 'polypeptide(L)'
;TLPDEAPLDEESPMASRTEDEKELIVKDSQSNAEDFERLANMDNDMPDTFDDFRRSSSRIQEDGDRAHDLMANAAERPESLNDYLLHQLAEMDVDDDVERIAERIISCLDARDGGYLKTSLADILPPDHKPSDLVLAEKALLIVQSLEPAGVAARNLRECLLNQLRPEMRLVDEMRTLISQHLDDLAENRMPVIQKKTGYSIDLIKEIREQMHQFNPKPGAAFMEVYVPLVSPDVIVEVNEDGVYTVRLIDDSLPPLRISEYYKRRLGDPKASEEEKEFIKRKIGSAQWLIESIQQRRRTLTRVSQAIVDYQKKFLDEGPEAIEPLKMQQIADQVGVHVTTVSRAVDDKWIQTPRGILPLRRFFVFGTQSADGEDVAYETIRMKLQEIVGKEDKTNPLSDDEMVDELKKQGLGVARRTITKYRKKMGIPSSRQRRDWSKN
;
A
#
# COMPACT_ATOMS: atom_id res chain seq x y z
N THR A 1 38.19 -23.43 -2.96
CA THR A 1 38.48 -23.77 -4.38
C THR A 1 37.24 -23.47 -5.19
N LEU A 2 37.20 -22.31 -5.81
CA LEU A 2 36.24 -21.90 -6.84
C LEU A 2 36.60 -22.57 -8.16
N PRO A 3 35.66 -22.99 -9.00
CA PRO A 3 35.98 -23.43 -10.34
C PRO A 3 36.09 -22.25 -11.30
N ASP A 4 37.03 -22.41 -12.23
CA ASP A 4 37.54 -21.51 -13.24
C ASP A 4 36.47 -20.84 -14.12
N GLU A 5 36.75 -19.57 -14.43
CA GLU A 5 36.14 -18.81 -15.50
C GLU A 5 36.54 -19.40 -16.86
N ALA A 6 35.54 -19.70 -17.68
CA ALA A 6 35.76 -20.01 -19.10
C ALA A 6 35.73 -18.70 -19.91
N PRO A 7 36.58 -18.55 -20.94
CA PRO A 7 36.72 -17.33 -21.70
C PRO A 7 35.54 -17.12 -22.65
N LEU A 8 35.02 -15.87 -22.64
CA LEU A 8 34.12 -15.33 -23.66
C LEU A 8 34.96 -14.96 -24.89
N ASP A 9 34.94 -15.78 -25.91
CA ASP A 9 35.31 -15.39 -27.25
C ASP A 9 34.54 -16.26 -28.24
N GLU A 10 33.52 -15.63 -28.86
CA GLU A 10 33.16 -15.88 -30.26
C GLU A 10 32.26 -14.71 -30.71
N GLU A 11 32.90 -13.79 -31.40
CA GLU A 11 32.28 -12.75 -32.21
C GLU A 11 31.42 -13.42 -33.30
N SER A 12 30.10 -13.30 -33.17
CA SER A 12 29.21 -13.58 -34.29
C SER A 12 29.39 -12.50 -35.36
N PRO A 13 29.48 -12.86 -36.64
CA PRO A 13 29.71 -11.92 -37.71
C PRO A 13 28.51 -10.94 -37.78
N MET A 14 28.80 -9.67 -37.56
CA MET A 14 27.86 -8.56 -37.77
C MET A 14 27.39 -8.61 -39.22
N ALA A 15 26.13 -9.01 -39.43
CA ALA A 15 25.43 -8.76 -40.66
C ALA A 15 25.46 -7.25 -40.92
N SER A 16 25.90 -6.87 -42.12
CA SER A 16 25.98 -5.47 -42.56
C SER A 16 24.60 -4.79 -42.40
N ARG A 17 24.50 -3.94 -41.38
CA ARG A 17 23.35 -3.05 -41.23
C ARG A 17 23.30 -2.14 -42.44
N THR A 18 22.14 -2.02 -43.06
CA THR A 18 21.86 -1.05 -44.12
C THR A 18 22.10 0.35 -43.58
N GLU A 19 22.49 1.30 -44.45
CA GLU A 19 22.87 2.67 -44.05
C GLU A 19 21.79 3.39 -43.22
N ASP A 20 20.53 2.97 -43.35
CA ASP A 20 19.39 3.53 -42.63
C ASP A 20 19.23 3.03 -41.18
N GLU A 21 19.99 2.01 -40.75
CA GLU A 21 19.95 1.44 -39.38
C GLU A 21 21.13 1.87 -38.48
N LYS A 22 21.98 2.76 -38.96
CA LYS A 22 23.11 3.27 -38.15
C LYS A 22 22.58 4.30 -37.15
N GLU A 23 22.80 4.02 -35.88
CA GLU A 23 22.55 5.00 -34.80
C GLU A 23 23.31 6.30 -35.09
N LEU A 24 22.63 7.43 -34.94
CA LEU A 24 23.21 8.76 -35.02
C LEU A 24 24.22 8.97 -33.87
N ILE A 25 25.47 8.63 -34.12
CA ILE A 25 26.56 8.92 -33.18
C ILE A 25 27.03 10.34 -33.48
N VAL A 26 26.71 11.29 -32.62
CA VAL A 26 27.26 12.65 -32.66
C VAL A 26 28.73 12.56 -32.40
N LYS A 27 29.55 12.63 -33.46
CA LYS A 27 31.00 12.79 -33.37
C LYS A 27 31.31 14.28 -33.25
N ASP A 28 32.11 14.63 -32.26
CA ASP A 28 32.61 16.00 -31.96
C ASP A 28 33.55 16.57 -33.05
N SER A 29 33.48 16.12 -34.29
CA SER A 29 34.28 16.61 -35.41
C SER A 29 33.45 17.51 -36.31
N GLN A 30 34.01 18.63 -36.73
CA GLN A 30 33.42 19.77 -37.46
C GLN A 30 32.74 19.48 -38.81
N SER A 31 32.36 18.26 -39.13
CA SER A 31 31.65 17.91 -40.36
C SER A 31 30.36 17.12 -40.09
N ASN A 32 29.43 17.74 -39.39
CA ASN A 32 28.05 17.22 -39.30
C ASN A 32 27.21 17.65 -40.52
N ALA A 33 27.81 18.07 -41.62
CA ALA A 33 27.09 18.50 -42.82
C ALA A 33 26.28 17.34 -43.47
N GLU A 34 26.83 16.13 -43.46
CA GLU A 34 26.18 14.96 -44.03
C GLU A 34 24.99 14.49 -43.17
N ASP A 35 25.05 14.64 -41.84
CA ASP A 35 23.97 14.31 -40.95
C ASP A 35 22.83 15.37 -41.02
N PHE A 36 23.20 16.64 -41.24
CA PHE A 36 22.21 17.69 -41.48
C PHE A 36 21.54 17.54 -42.88
N GLU A 37 22.26 17.07 -43.88
CA GLU A 37 21.72 16.82 -45.22
C GLU A 37 20.76 15.60 -45.20
N ARG A 38 21.09 14.58 -44.42
CA ARG A 38 20.19 13.44 -44.13
C ARG A 38 18.92 13.87 -43.40
N LEU A 39 19.02 14.70 -42.36
CA LEU A 39 17.86 15.24 -41.66
C LEU A 39 17.01 16.12 -42.56
N ALA A 40 17.59 16.93 -43.40
CA ALA A 40 16.88 17.76 -44.36
C ALA A 40 16.15 16.93 -45.45
N ASN A 41 16.76 15.81 -45.88
CA ASN A 41 16.13 14.89 -46.82
C ASN A 41 14.98 14.08 -46.17
N MET A 42 15.14 13.71 -44.89
CA MET A 42 14.11 13.06 -44.08
C MET A 42 12.87 13.98 -43.88
N ASP A 43 13.09 15.29 -43.76
CA ASP A 43 12.03 16.29 -43.59
C ASP A 43 11.26 16.51 -44.91
N ASN A 44 11.93 16.34 -46.05
CA ASN A 44 11.31 16.45 -47.36
C ASN A 44 10.51 15.18 -47.81
N ASP A 45 10.86 14.00 -47.25
CA ASP A 45 10.16 12.74 -47.53
C ASP A 45 8.99 12.46 -46.57
N MET A 46 8.80 13.26 -45.54
CA MET A 46 7.61 13.21 -44.69
C MET A 46 6.48 13.99 -45.38
N PRO A 47 5.37 13.35 -45.74
CA PRO A 47 4.20 14.07 -46.26
C PRO A 47 3.71 15.06 -45.19
N ASP A 48 3.33 16.26 -45.64
CA ASP A 48 2.79 17.42 -44.88
C ASP A 48 1.57 17.11 -43.97
N THR A 49 1.52 15.94 -43.36
CA THR A 49 0.48 15.56 -42.40
C THR A 49 0.65 16.24 -41.03
N PHE A 50 1.74 16.99 -40.81
CA PHE A 50 1.95 17.75 -39.59
C PHE A 50 1.30 19.15 -39.57
N ASP A 51 0.82 19.65 -40.71
CA ASP A 51 0.20 21.00 -40.79
C ASP A 51 -1.23 21.03 -40.19
N ASP A 52 -1.84 19.87 -39.94
CA ASP A 52 -3.19 19.77 -39.34
C ASP A 52 -3.15 19.87 -37.79
N PHE A 53 -1.95 19.92 -37.16
CA PHE A 53 -1.77 20.12 -35.75
C PHE A 53 -1.34 21.54 -35.33
N ARG A 54 -1.61 22.56 -36.14
CA ARG A 54 -1.58 23.94 -35.65
C ARG A 54 -2.67 24.08 -34.58
N ARG A 55 -2.26 23.85 -33.34
CA ARG A 55 -3.07 24.15 -32.15
C ARG A 55 -3.52 25.60 -32.29
N SER A 56 -4.83 25.85 -32.32
CA SER A 56 -5.34 27.21 -32.37
C SER A 56 -4.75 28.00 -31.20
N SER A 57 -4.45 29.28 -31.40
CA SER A 57 -3.86 30.14 -30.35
C SER A 57 -4.68 30.12 -29.06
N SER A 58 -6.01 29.95 -29.16
CA SER A 58 -6.91 29.79 -28.02
C SER A 58 -6.63 28.51 -27.21
N ARG A 59 -6.31 27.37 -27.86
CA ARG A 59 -5.95 26.13 -27.15
C ARG A 59 -4.61 26.23 -26.43
N ILE A 60 -3.62 26.91 -27.05
CA ILE A 60 -2.33 27.16 -26.41
C ILE A 60 -2.51 28.04 -25.18
N GLN A 61 -3.40 29.03 -25.25
CA GLN A 61 -3.72 29.92 -24.15
C GLN A 61 -4.49 29.18 -23.03
N GLU A 62 -5.48 28.36 -23.38
CA GLU A 62 -6.20 27.49 -22.43
C GLU A 62 -5.28 26.45 -21.76
N ASP A 63 -4.34 25.86 -22.49
CA ASP A 63 -3.35 24.93 -21.93
C ASP A 63 -2.35 25.67 -21.01
N GLY A 64 -2.01 26.93 -21.35
CA GLY A 64 -1.20 27.81 -20.52
C GLY A 64 -1.92 28.20 -19.22
N ASP A 65 -3.18 28.58 -19.31
CA ASP A 65 -4.02 28.94 -18.16
C ASP A 65 -4.22 27.72 -17.24
N ARG A 66 -4.50 26.54 -17.80
CA ARG A 66 -4.57 25.29 -17.02
C ARG A 66 -3.26 24.93 -16.33
N ALA A 67 -2.13 25.10 -17.02
CA ALA A 67 -0.83 24.86 -16.42
C ALA A 67 -0.53 25.85 -15.27
N HIS A 68 -0.94 27.11 -15.45
CA HIS A 68 -0.84 28.12 -14.41
C HIS A 68 -1.74 27.82 -13.19
N ASP A 69 -2.99 27.43 -13.46
CA ASP A 69 -3.92 27.00 -12.40
C ASP A 69 -3.42 25.75 -11.66
N LEU A 70 -2.83 24.80 -12.36
CA LEU A 70 -2.22 23.62 -11.73
C LEU A 70 -1.02 23.99 -10.86
N MET A 71 -0.18 24.94 -11.30
CA MET A 71 0.93 25.44 -10.51
C MET A 71 0.47 26.25 -9.29
N ALA A 72 -0.56 27.11 -9.48
CA ALA A 72 -1.13 27.92 -8.41
C ALA A 72 -1.86 27.07 -7.34
N ASN A 73 -2.45 25.94 -7.76
CA ASN A 73 -3.16 25.01 -6.88
C ASN A 73 -2.28 23.80 -6.47
N ALA A 74 -1.00 23.78 -6.85
CA ALA A 74 -0.08 22.73 -6.41
C ALA A 74 0.04 22.81 -4.88
N ALA A 75 -0.38 21.74 -4.20
CA ALA A 75 -0.19 21.65 -2.76
C ALA A 75 1.30 21.69 -2.45
N GLU A 76 1.69 22.52 -1.50
CA GLU A 76 3.04 22.56 -0.99
C GLU A 76 3.44 21.19 -0.47
N ARG A 77 4.68 20.78 -0.75
CA ARG A 77 5.17 19.52 -0.23
C ARG A 77 5.18 19.59 1.29
N PRO A 78 4.51 18.66 1.99
CA PRO A 78 4.54 18.66 3.45
C PRO A 78 5.98 18.54 3.95
N GLU A 79 6.34 19.36 4.93
CA GLU A 79 7.65 19.30 5.55
C GLU A 79 7.89 17.91 6.16
N SER A 80 9.08 17.38 5.98
CA SER A 80 9.47 16.15 6.65
C SER A 80 9.71 16.40 8.14
N LEU A 81 9.56 15.36 8.98
CA LEU A 81 9.87 15.46 10.40
C LEU A 81 11.27 16.01 10.63
N ASN A 82 12.24 15.59 9.82
CA ASN A 82 13.63 16.01 9.96
C ASN A 82 13.81 17.49 9.63
N ASP A 83 13.20 17.97 8.55
CA ASP A 83 13.30 19.40 8.17
C ASP A 83 12.67 20.28 9.25
N TYR A 84 11.50 19.88 9.76
CA TYR A 84 10.80 20.57 10.83
C TYR A 84 11.62 20.67 12.12
N LEU A 85 12.28 19.58 12.53
CA LEU A 85 13.13 19.56 13.72
C LEU A 85 14.43 20.36 13.51
N LEU A 86 15.02 20.33 12.30
CA LEU A 86 16.20 21.11 11.98
C LEU A 86 15.91 22.62 12.00
N HIS A 87 14.73 23.05 11.51
CA HIS A 87 14.32 24.46 11.60
C HIS A 87 14.22 24.91 13.06
N GLN A 88 13.59 24.10 13.94
CA GLN A 88 13.52 24.43 15.35
C GLN A 88 14.89 24.45 16.03
N LEU A 89 15.78 23.53 15.68
CA LEU A 89 17.13 23.48 16.23
C LEU A 89 17.93 24.74 15.85
N ALA A 90 17.80 25.22 14.62
CA ALA A 90 18.46 26.42 14.13
C ALA A 90 17.95 27.72 14.82
N GLU A 91 16.75 27.71 15.41
CA GLU A 91 16.22 28.82 16.19
C GLU A 91 16.75 28.85 17.65
N MET A 92 17.37 27.75 18.09
CA MET A 92 17.91 27.61 19.45
C MET A 92 19.37 28.07 19.49
N ASP A 93 19.76 28.76 20.58
CA ASP A 93 21.15 29.14 20.85
C ASP A 93 21.86 27.96 21.54
N VAL A 94 22.54 27.13 20.72
CA VAL A 94 23.20 25.89 21.15
C VAL A 94 24.69 25.92 20.73
N ASP A 95 25.57 25.29 21.51
CA ASP A 95 26.99 25.13 21.15
C ASP A 95 27.15 24.34 19.85
N ASP A 96 28.03 24.80 18.92
CA ASP A 96 28.27 24.19 17.61
C ASP A 96 28.55 22.66 17.65
N ASP A 97 29.25 22.18 18.70
CA ASP A 97 29.56 20.75 18.84
C ASP A 97 28.33 19.93 19.23
N VAL A 98 27.43 20.50 20.04
CA VAL A 98 26.17 19.88 20.45
C VAL A 98 25.16 19.93 19.29
N GLU A 99 25.11 21.03 18.55
CA GLU A 99 24.27 21.20 17.36
C GLU A 99 24.57 20.14 16.31
N ARG A 100 25.85 19.92 15.95
CA ARG A 100 26.24 18.87 14.99
C ARG A 100 25.83 17.47 15.42
N ILE A 101 25.87 17.18 16.73
CA ILE A 101 25.41 15.88 17.23
C ILE A 101 23.89 15.81 17.21
N ALA A 102 23.17 16.89 17.52
CA ALA A 102 21.73 16.97 17.45
C ALA A 102 21.22 16.77 16.01
N GLU A 103 21.84 17.39 15.01
CA GLU A 103 21.55 17.18 13.59
C GLU A 103 21.70 15.72 13.19
N ARG A 104 22.74 15.04 13.66
CA ARG A 104 22.93 13.60 13.42
C ARG A 104 21.84 12.76 14.08
N ILE A 105 21.44 13.10 15.32
CA ILE A 105 20.33 12.44 16.00
C ILE A 105 19.06 12.62 15.17
N ILE A 106 18.73 13.84 14.74
CA ILE A 106 17.56 14.14 13.92
C ILE A 106 17.59 13.35 12.60
N SER A 107 18.74 13.26 11.93
CA SER A 107 18.86 12.48 10.70
C SER A 107 18.62 10.98 10.86
N CYS A 108 18.77 10.45 12.08
CA CYS A 108 18.48 9.05 12.41
C CYS A 108 17.01 8.78 12.76
N LEU A 109 16.18 9.84 12.86
CA LEU A 109 14.76 9.71 13.17
C LEU A 109 13.95 9.38 11.92
N ASP A 110 13.06 8.40 12.01
CA ASP A 110 12.11 8.07 10.94
C ASP A 110 10.68 8.35 11.41
N ALA A 111 9.96 9.16 10.64
CA ALA A 111 8.54 9.42 10.86
C ALA A 111 7.69 8.13 10.84
N ARG A 112 8.08 7.12 10.01
CA ARG A 112 7.41 5.82 9.92
C ARG A 112 7.48 5.04 11.21
N ASP A 113 8.59 5.16 11.91
CA ASP A 113 8.80 4.55 13.23
C ASP A 113 8.17 5.36 14.36
N GLY A 114 7.49 6.47 14.04
CA GLY A 114 6.85 7.36 15.00
C GLY A 114 7.79 8.39 15.61
N GLY A 115 8.99 8.60 15.04
CA GLY A 115 9.99 9.56 15.53
C GLY A 115 10.82 9.03 16.71
N TYR A 116 10.91 7.71 16.90
CA TYR A 116 11.73 7.08 17.95
C TYR A 116 13.19 6.97 17.56
N LEU A 117 14.08 7.16 18.52
CA LEU A 117 15.50 6.91 18.38
C LEU A 117 15.81 5.44 18.65
N LYS A 118 15.93 4.63 17.59
CA LYS A 118 16.26 3.20 17.69
C LYS A 118 17.76 2.93 17.75
N THR A 119 18.55 3.87 17.23
CA THR A 119 20.01 3.78 17.16
C THR A 119 20.63 4.13 18.48
N SER A 120 21.69 3.42 18.87
CA SER A 120 22.46 3.75 20.07
C SER A 120 23.21 5.07 19.89
N LEU A 121 23.32 5.89 20.95
CA LEU A 121 24.10 7.13 20.89
C LEU A 121 25.57 6.90 20.50
N ALA A 122 26.13 5.75 20.89
CA ALA A 122 27.50 5.39 20.51
C ALA A 122 27.65 5.13 19.01
N ASP A 123 26.59 4.63 18.34
CA ASP A 123 26.62 4.35 16.89
C ASP A 123 26.42 5.63 16.05
N ILE A 124 25.85 6.69 16.64
CA ILE A 124 25.66 8.00 15.99
C ILE A 124 26.97 8.81 15.99
N LEU A 125 27.81 8.58 17.00
CA LEU A 125 29.10 9.23 17.11
C LEU A 125 30.14 8.62 16.14
N PRO A 126 31.20 9.35 15.77
CA PRO A 126 32.29 8.79 14.98
C PRO A 126 32.96 7.60 15.71
N PRO A 127 33.53 6.61 14.99
CA PRO A 127 34.13 5.43 15.59
C PRO A 127 35.27 5.74 16.57
N ASP A 128 35.92 6.90 16.45
CA ASP A 128 37.01 7.36 17.31
C ASP A 128 36.56 8.31 18.44
N HIS A 129 35.29 8.23 18.84
CA HIS A 129 34.70 9.11 19.86
C HIS A 129 35.37 8.91 21.24
N LYS A 130 35.51 10.00 21.97
CA LYS A 130 35.99 10.01 23.35
C LYS A 130 34.81 9.86 24.33
N PRO A 131 35.05 9.43 25.57
CA PRO A 131 33.99 9.38 26.59
C PRO A 131 33.30 10.74 26.85
N SER A 132 34.01 11.86 26.57
CA SER A 132 33.46 13.22 26.64
C SER A 132 32.33 13.43 25.61
N ASP A 133 32.47 12.82 24.44
CA ASP A 133 31.51 13.01 23.32
C ASP A 133 30.18 12.31 23.60
N LEU A 134 30.18 11.25 24.41
CA LEU A 134 28.95 10.62 24.88
C LEU A 134 28.14 11.55 25.81
N VAL A 135 28.81 12.32 26.66
CA VAL A 135 28.15 13.32 27.51
C VAL A 135 27.56 14.45 26.68
N LEU A 136 28.26 14.86 25.60
CA LEU A 136 27.72 15.82 24.66
C LEU A 136 26.52 15.26 23.88
N ALA A 137 26.58 13.98 23.50
CA ALA A 137 25.47 13.32 22.82
C ALA A 137 24.23 13.18 23.72
N GLU A 138 24.40 12.94 25.01
CA GLU A 138 23.28 12.95 25.96
C GLU A 138 22.67 14.34 26.11
N LYS A 139 23.48 15.40 26.14
CA LYS A 139 22.97 16.77 26.13
C LYS A 139 22.23 17.09 24.83
N ALA A 140 22.80 16.73 23.67
CA ALA A 140 22.17 16.90 22.38
C ALA A 140 20.82 16.15 22.33
N LEU A 141 20.74 14.93 22.85
CA LEU A 141 19.49 14.18 22.91
C LEU A 141 18.43 14.90 23.75
N LEU A 142 18.80 15.45 24.91
CA LEU A 142 17.85 16.21 25.74
C LEU A 142 17.32 17.45 25.03
N ILE A 143 18.17 18.13 24.22
CA ILE A 143 17.76 19.26 23.40
C ILE A 143 16.75 18.79 22.34
N VAL A 144 17.08 17.74 21.58
CA VAL A 144 16.17 17.20 20.57
C VAL A 144 14.85 16.71 21.18
N GLN A 145 14.86 16.14 22.37
CA GLN A 145 13.66 15.72 23.09
C GLN A 145 12.80 16.89 23.62
N SER A 146 13.37 18.09 23.70
CA SER A 146 12.62 19.30 24.07
C SER A 146 11.91 19.98 22.89
N LEU A 147 12.23 19.55 21.65
CA LEU A 147 11.61 20.08 20.42
C LEU A 147 10.17 19.58 20.25
N GLU A 148 9.41 20.26 19.41
CA GLU A 148 8.07 19.83 19.00
C GLU A 148 8.17 18.93 17.74
N PRO A 149 7.42 17.83 17.69
CA PRO A 149 6.37 17.37 18.62
C PRO A 149 6.93 16.70 19.88
N ALA A 150 6.30 17.00 21.03
CA ALA A 150 6.73 16.45 22.31
C ALA A 150 6.78 14.92 22.29
N GLY A 151 7.89 14.35 22.82
CA GLY A 151 8.12 12.92 22.83
C GLY A 151 8.90 12.37 21.64
N VAL A 152 9.36 13.22 20.71
CA VAL A 152 10.28 12.86 19.62
C VAL A 152 11.64 12.44 20.20
N ALA A 153 12.41 11.64 19.45
CA ALA A 153 13.71 11.09 19.85
C ALA A 153 13.71 10.27 21.14
N ALA A 154 12.55 9.80 21.61
CA ALA A 154 12.47 8.87 22.71
C ALA A 154 12.98 7.48 22.30
N ARG A 155 13.65 6.77 23.22
CA ARG A 155 14.18 5.42 22.99
C ARG A 155 13.09 4.34 23.06
N ASN A 156 12.02 4.61 23.81
CA ASN A 156 10.91 3.70 24.01
C ASN A 156 9.61 4.46 24.32
N LEU A 157 8.47 3.76 24.28
CA LEU A 157 7.16 4.34 24.55
C LEU A 157 7.08 5.01 25.93
N ARG A 158 7.73 4.42 26.95
CA ARG A 158 7.73 4.96 28.32
C ARG A 158 8.38 6.34 28.38
N GLU A 159 9.54 6.48 27.77
CA GLU A 159 10.25 7.77 27.66
C GLU A 159 9.45 8.79 26.83
N CYS A 160 8.85 8.36 25.72
CA CYS A 160 7.99 9.20 24.91
C CYS A 160 6.82 9.79 25.70
N LEU A 161 6.13 8.98 26.49
CA LEU A 161 5.02 9.45 27.31
C LEU A 161 5.50 10.34 28.47
N LEU A 162 6.67 10.05 29.07
CA LEU A 162 7.24 10.89 30.11
C LEU A 162 7.64 12.27 29.60
N ASN A 163 8.17 12.35 28.38
CA ASN A 163 8.57 13.61 27.76
C ASN A 163 7.36 14.49 27.37
N GLN A 164 6.17 13.90 27.26
CA GLN A 164 4.92 14.63 27.00
C GLN A 164 4.26 15.17 28.29
N LEU A 165 4.74 14.78 29.48
CA LEU A 165 4.20 15.28 30.73
C LEU A 165 4.61 16.74 30.94
N ARG A 166 3.62 17.64 30.95
CA ARG A 166 3.81 19.05 31.28
C ARG A 166 3.56 19.27 32.77
N PRO A 167 4.35 20.12 33.43
CA PRO A 167 4.18 20.41 34.89
C PRO A 167 2.80 20.97 35.26
N GLU A 168 2.12 21.59 34.30
CA GLU A 168 0.80 22.23 34.48
C GLU A 168 -0.36 21.24 34.45
N MET A 169 -0.09 19.97 34.03
CA MET A 169 -1.13 18.94 33.96
C MET A 169 -1.56 18.51 35.36
N ARG A 170 -2.82 18.13 35.47
CA ARG A 170 -3.37 17.56 36.69
C ARG A 170 -2.85 16.15 36.91
N LEU A 171 -2.49 15.78 38.14
CA LEU A 171 -2.03 14.43 38.54
C LEU A 171 -0.70 14.00 37.86
N VAL A 172 0.24 14.94 37.67
CA VAL A 172 1.52 14.68 36.97
C VAL A 172 2.36 13.64 37.71
N ASP A 173 2.44 13.69 39.02
CA ASP A 173 3.28 12.77 39.80
C ASP A 173 2.72 11.36 39.79
N GLU A 174 1.40 11.22 39.87
CA GLU A 174 0.71 9.94 39.76
C GLU A 174 0.85 9.37 38.33
N MET A 175 0.68 10.20 37.29
CA MET A 175 0.92 9.80 35.90
C MET A 175 2.37 9.35 35.70
N ARG A 176 3.33 10.10 36.19
CA ARG A 176 4.76 9.75 36.13
C ARG A 176 5.04 8.39 36.78
N THR A 177 4.43 8.13 37.94
CA THR A 177 4.57 6.85 38.63
C THR A 177 3.97 5.70 37.82
N LEU A 178 2.78 5.87 37.27
CA LEU A 178 2.12 4.84 36.46
C LEU A 178 2.87 4.57 35.18
N ILE A 179 3.32 5.60 34.46
CA ILE A 179 4.09 5.44 33.22
C ILE A 179 5.44 4.76 33.50
N SER A 180 6.15 5.15 34.56
CA SER A 180 7.48 4.63 34.84
C SER A 180 7.48 3.18 35.33
N GLN A 181 6.48 2.78 36.13
CA GLN A 181 6.50 1.49 36.82
C GLN A 181 5.38 0.52 36.40
N HIS A 182 4.23 1.04 35.97
CA HIS A 182 2.99 0.26 35.78
C HIS A 182 2.37 0.37 34.37
N LEU A 183 3.14 0.80 33.38
CA LEU A 183 2.63 0.97 32.02
C LEU A 183 2.09 -0.34 31.44
N ASP A 184 2.80 -1.46 31.66
CA ASP A 184 2.40 -2.79 31.18
C ASP A 184 1.14 -3.30 31.89
N ASP A 185 1.04 -3.10 33.22
CA ASP A 185 -0.16 -3.45 33.99
C ASP A 185 -1.36 -2.61 33.55
N LEU A 186 -1.14 -1.33 33.17
CA LEU A 186 -2.19 -0.44 32.66
C LEU A 186 -2.64 -0.89 31.26
N ALA A 187 -1.72 -1.24 30.37
CA ALA A 187 -2.02 -1.75 29.03
C ALA A 187 -2.82 -3.06 29.06
N GLU A 188 -2.57 -3.91 30.06
CA GLU A 188 -3.32 -5.14 30.27
C GLU A 188 -4.58 -4.97 31.12
N ASN A 189 -4.95 -3.74 31.48
CA ASN A 189 -6.12 -3.38 32.30
C ASN A 189 -6.13 -4.09 33.68
N ARG A 190 -4.94 -4.27 34.30
CA ARG A 190 -4.77 -4.90 35.60
C ARG A 190 -4.93 -3.90 36.76
N MET A 191 -6.00 -3.12 36.74
CA MET A 191 -6.22 -2.05 37.72
C MET A 191 -6.16 -2.50 39.19
N PRO A 192 -6.70 -3.65 39.62
CA PRO A 192 -6.57 -4.10 41.00
C PRO A 192 -5.11 -4.40 41.45
N VAL A 193 -4.25 -4.75 40.47
CA VAL A 193 -2.80 -4.98 40.79
C VAL A 193 -2.12 -3.64 40.99
N ILE A 194 -2.40 -2.66 40.17
CA ILE A 194 -1.91 -1.28 40.28
C ILE A 194 -2.36 -0.71 41.65
N GLN A 195 -3.64 -0.84 41.98
CA GLN A 195 -4.20 -0.38 43.26
C GLN A 195 -3.46 -0.96 44.46
N LYS A 196 -3.17 -2.27 44.46
CA LYS A 196 -2.44 -2.93 45.53
C LYS A 196 -0.99 -2.46 45.68
N LYS A 197 -0.34 -2.10 44.57
CA LYS A 197 1.07 -1.68 44.54
C LYS A 197 1.25 -0.20 44.86
N THR A 198 0.35 0.66 44.36
CA THR A 198 0.45 2.13 44.48
C THR A 198 -0.43 2.72 45.57
N GLY A 199 -1.46 1.99 46.00
CA GLY A 199 -2.48 2.53 46.92
C GLY A 199 -3.50 3.46 46.29
N TYR A 200 -3.42 3.71 44.97
CA TYR A 200 -4.36 4.60 44.28
C TYR A 200 -5.75 3.97 44.14
N SER A 201 -6.80 4.79 44.19
CA SER A 201 -8.15 4.32 43.93
C SER A 201 -8.32 3.93 42.46
N ILE A 202 -9.25 3.00 42.18
CA ILE A 202 -9.52 2.57 40.80
C ILE A 202 -10.03 3.75 39.95
N ASP A 203 -10.83 4.65 40.57
CA ASP A 203 -11.37 5.83 39.88
C ASP A 203 -10.25 6.81 39.48
N LEU A 204 -9.26 7.03 40.38
CA LEU A 204 -8.07 7.83 40.08
C LEU A 204 -7.26 7.23 38.92
N ILE A 205 -7.05 5.90 38.92
CA ILE A 205 -6.31 5.22 37.86
C ILE A 205 -7.04 5.38 36.50
N LYS A 206 -8.38 5.38 36.50
CA LYS A 206 -9.18 5.63 35.31
C LYS A 206 -9.06 7.06 34.81
N GLU A 207 -9.16 8.03 35.70
CA GLU A 207 -8.98 9.45 35.37
C GLU A 207 -7.61 9.68 34.70
N ILE A 208 -6.56 9.10 35.29
CA ILE A 208 -5.22 9.16 34.74
C ILE A 208 -5.15 8.48 33.37
N ARG A 209 -5.78 7.32 33.19
CA ARG A 209 -5.82 6.63 31.88
C ARG A 209 -6.53 7.47 30.83
N GLU A 210 -7.62 8.14 31.15
CA GLU A 210 -8.32 9.03 30.24
C GLU A 210 -7.45 10.23 29.82
N GLN A 211 -6.72 10.81 30.77
CA GLN A 211 -5.76 11.88 30.44
C GLN A 211 -4.61 11.35 29.55
N MET A 212 -4.12 10.13 29.80
CA MET A 212 -3.08 9.51 28.97
C MET A 212 -3.54 9.23 27.53
N HIS A 213 -4.84 9.10 27.27
CA HIS A 213 -5.35 8.99 25.89
C HIS A 213 -5.12 10.23 25.04
N GLN A 214 -4.86 11.37 25.65
CA GLN A 214 -4.52 12.62 24.95
C GLN A 214 -3.05 12.62 24.45
N PHE A 215 -2.21 11.76 24.99
CA PHE A 215 -0.81 11.67 24.58
C PHE A 215 -0.68 10.94 23.25
N ASN A 216 0.27 11.40 22.45
CA ASN A 216 0.55 10.80 21.17
C ASN A 216 1.67 9.75 21.30
N PRO A 217 1.38 8.44 21.18
CA PRO A 217 2.40 7.41 21.25
C PRO A 217 3.36 7.40 20.06
N LYS A 218 3.04 8.10 18.97
CA LYS A 218 3.87 8.20 17.77
C LYS A 218 3.90 9.65 17.25
N PRO A 219 4.68 10.53 17.90
CA PRO A 219 4.68 11.95 17.56
C PRO A 219 5.09 12.22 16.10
N GLY A 220 6.01 11.44 15.53
CA GLY A 220 6.43 11.56 14.14
C GLY A 220 5.37 11.16 13.11
N ALA A 221 4.31 10.46 13.50
CA ALA A 221 3.31 9.98 12.55
C ALA A 221 2.54 11.10 11.83
N ALA A 222 2.46 12.29 12.41
CA ALA A 222 1.83 13.46 11.79
C ALA A 222 2.58 13.93 10.52
N PHE A 223 3.86 13.64 10.43
CA PHE A 223 4.74 13.99 9.30
C PHE A 223 4.88 12.87 8.27
N MET A 224 4.15 11.76 8.45
CA MET A 224 4.13 10.70 7.45
C MET A 224 3.35 11.13 6.22
N GLU A 225 4.00 11.15 5.08
CA GLU A 225 3.29 11.17 3.80
C GLU A 225 2.53 9.85 3.66
N VAL A 226 1.21 9.87 3.87
CA VAL A 226 0.36 8.72 3.57
C VAL A 226 0.10 8.71 2.08
N TYR A 227 1.01 8.09 1.32
CA TYR A 227 0.74 7.79 -0.08
C TYR A 227 -0.34 6.71 -0.15
N VAL A 228 -1.56 7.12 -0.44
CA VAL A 228 -2.65 6.19 -0.77
C VAL A 228 -2.60 5.95 -2.28
N PRO A 229 -2.15 4.77 -2.74
CA PRO A 229 -2.13 4.48 -4.17
C PRO A 229 -3.56 4.52 -4.71
N LEU A 230 -3.76 5.30 -5.77
CA LEU A 230 -5.02 5.29 -6.51
C LEU A 230 -5.18 3.94 -7.19
N VAL A 231 -6.27 3.27 -6.87
CA VAL A 231 -6.62 1.99 -7.48
C VAL A 231 -7.61 2.23 -8.62
N SER A 232 -7.19 1.94 -9.86
CA SER A 232 -8.10 1.88 -11.01
C SER A 232 -8.69 0.48 -11.12
N PRO A 233 -10.02 0.33 -11.24
CA PRO A 233 -10.63 -0.97 -11.46
C PRO A 233 -10.30 -1.50 -12.86
N ASP A 234 -10.10 -2.81 -12.99
CA ASP A 234 -9.94 -3.50 -14.27
C ASP A 234 -11.30 -3.95 -14.84
N VAL A 235 -12.27 -4.12 -13.95
CA VAL A 235 -13.57 -4.71 -14.24
C VAL A 235 -14.67 -3.88 -13.60
N ILE A 236 -15.75 -3.60 -14.34
CA ILE A 236 -16.97 -2.94 -13.83
C ILE A 236 -18.12 -3.93 -13.87
N VAL A 237 -18.92 -3.93 -12.80
CA VAL A 237 -20.21 -4.63 -12.73
C VAL A 237 -21.32 -3.61 -12.97
N GLU A 238 -22.08 -3.82 -14.02
CA GLU A 238 -23.24 -3.02 -14.40
C GLU A 238 -24.52 -3.87 -14.20
N VAL A 239 -25.60 -3.21 -13.82
CA VAL A 239 -26.91 -3.85 -13.71
C VAL A 239 -27.68 -3.49 -14.97
N ASN A 240 -28.13 -4.50 -15.73
CA ASN A 240 -28.98 -4.28 -16.90
C ASN A 240 -30.41 -3.91 -16.46
N GLU A 241 -31.23 -3.44 -17.40
CA GLU A 241 -32.65 -3.11 -17.19
C GLU A 241 -33.45 -4.28 -16.62
N ASP A 242 -33.03 -5.51 -16.90
CA ASP A 242 -33.64 -6.76 -16.38
C ASP A 242 -33.15 -7.13 -14.95
N GLY A 243 -32.33 -6.30 -14.29
CA GLY A 243 -31.77 -6.59 -12.97
C GLY A 243 -30.63 -7.64 -12.97
N VAL A 244 -30.10 -7.98 -14.14
CA VAL A 244 -29.00 -8.94 -14.27
C VAL A 244 -27.65 -8.22 -14.19
N TYR A 245 -26.76 -8.73 -13.34
CA TYR A 245 -25.40 -8.22 -13.23
C TYR A 245 -24.55 -8.67 -14.42
N THR A 246 -23.98 -7.71 -15.15
CA THR A 246 -23.10 -7.96 -16.28
C THR A 246 -21.73 -7.34 -16.02
N VAL A 247 -20.70 -8.01 -16.51
CA VAL A 247 -19.30 -7.62 -16.32
C VAL A 247 -18.76 -6.98 -17.60
N ARG A 248 -18.20 -5.78 -17.47
CA ARG A 248 -17.47 -5.08 -18.52
C ARG A 248 -16.02 -4.84 -18.10
N LEU A 249 -15.08 -5.10 -19.01
CA LEU A 249 -13.67 -4.76 -18.79
C LEU A 249 -13.43 -3.28 -19.09
N ILE A 250 -12.62 -2.63 -18.28
CA ILE A 250 -12.07 -1.30 -18.56
C ILE A 250 -10.75 -1.50 -19.29
N ASP A 251 -10.69 -1.05 -20.51
CA ASP A 251 -9.61 -1.39 -21.41
C ASP A 251 -8.92 -0.15 -21.99
N ASP A 252 -8.82 0.89 -21.16
CA ASP A 252 -8.29 2.19 -21.55
C ASP A 252 -6.76 2.19 -21.79
N SER A 253 -6.07 1.14 -21.35
CA SER A 253 -4.60 1.08 -21.39
C SER A 253 -4.01 0.52 -22.69
N LEU A 254 -4.82 -0.16 -23.53
CA LEU A 254 -4.34 -0.78 -24.76
C LEU A 254 -5.04 -0.21 -25.98
N PRO A 255 -4.29 0.41 -26.91
CA PRO A 255 -4.87 0.85 -28.17
C PRO A 255 -5.34 -0.35 -29.02
N PRO A 256 -6.31 -0.18 -29.92
CA PRO A 256 -6.76 -1.26 -30.79
C PRO A 256 -5.64 -1.72 -31.71
N LEU A 257 -5.14 -2.93 -31.45
CA LEU A 257 -4.06 -3.52 -32.23
C LEU A 257 -4.60 -4.00 -33.58
N ARG A 258 -3.99 -3.53 -34.67
CA ARG A 258 -4.35 -3.92 -36.04
C ARG A 258 -3.06 -4.29 -36.79
N ILE A 259 -3.16 -5.29 -37.66
CA ILE A 259 -2.10 -5.61 -38.61
C ILE A 259 -2.23 -4.66 -39.77
N SER A 260 -1.13 -3.95 -40.10
CA SER A 260 -1.11 -2.99 -41.22
C SER A 260 -1.56 -3.63 -42.54
N GLU A 261 -2.48 -2.97 -43.22
CA GLU A 261 -2.97 -3.43 -44.51
C GLU A 261 -1.89 -3.39 -45.59
N TYR A 262 -0.92 -2.51 -45.46
CA TYR A 262 0.23 -2.43 -46.35
C TYR A 262 0.97 -3.77 -46.43
N TYR A 263 1.31 -4.35 -45.28
CA TYR A 263 2.01 -5.65 -45.27
C TYR A 263 1.11 -6.81 -45.74
N LYS A 264 -0.19 -6.75 -45.53
CA LYS A 264 -1.15 -7.72 -46.09
C LYS A 264 -1.18 -7.66 -47.62
N ARG A 265 -1.20 -6.45 -48.18
CA ARG A 265 -1.15 -6.24 -49.63
C ARG A 265 0.18 -6.64 -50.23
N ARG A 266 1.30 -6.31 -49.56
CA ARG A 266 2.66 -6.67 -50.00
C ARG A 266 2.87 -8.17 -50.04
N LEU A 267 2.23 -8.94 -49.17
CA LEU A 267 2.25 -10.39 -49.21
C LEU A 267 1.61 -10.97 -50.48
N GLY A 268 0.59 -10.30 -51.04
CA GLY A 268 -0.08 -10.69 -52.28
C GLY A 268 0.57 -10.12 -53.54
N ASP A 269 1.58 -9.26 -53.43
CA ASP A 269 2.24 -8.63 -54.57
C ASP A 269 3.13 -9.61 -55.33
N PRO A 270 2.93 -9.84 -56.63
CA PRO A 270 3.79 -10.73 -57.41
C PRO A 270 5.22 -10.18 -57.60
N LYS A 271 5.46 -8.89 -57.34
CA LYS A 271 6.78 -8.26 -57.47
C LYS A 271 7.66 -8.43 -56.24
N ALA A 272 7.11 -8.88 -55.11
CA ALA A 272 7.89 -9.07 -53.86
C ALA A 272 8.72 -10.38 -53.96
N SER A 273 9.95 -10.33 -53.45
CA SER A 273 10.82 -11.53 -53.42
C SER A 273 10.23 -12.59 -52.50
N GLU A 274 10.58 -13.87 -52.75
CA GLU A 274 10.10 -14.96 -51.89
C GLU A 274 10.61 -14.84 -50.46
N GLU A 275 11.82 -14.34 -50.26
CA GLU A 275 12.42 -14.09 -48.90
C GLU A 275 11.66 -13.01 -48.16
N GLU A 276 11.27 -11.88 -48.81
CA GLU A 276 10.43 -10.85 -48.28
C GLU A 276 9.06 -11.38 -47.86
N LYS A 277 8.45 -12.21 -48.71
CA LYS A 277 7.13 -12.82 -48.42
C LYS A 277 7.19 -13.74 -47.22
N GLU A 278 8.23 -14.55 -47.11
CA GLU A 278 8.42 -15.42 -45.93
C GLU A 278 8.65 -14.64 -44.63
N PHE A 279 9.47 -13.58 -44.69
CA PHE A 279 9.67 -12.68 -43.58
C PHE A 279 8.38 -12.02 -43.10
N ILE A 280 7.64 -11.40 -44.04
CA ILE A 280 6.36 -10.75 -43.75
C ILE A 280 5.36 -11.77 -43.19
N LYS A 281 5.27 -12.98 -43.76
CA LYS A 281 4.38 -14.04 -43.27
C LYS A 281 4.71 -14.46 -41.82
N ARG A 282 5.98 -14.62 -41.49
CA ARG A 282 6.42 -14.92 -40.10
C ARG A 282 6.05 -13.80 -39.13
N LYS A 283 6.29 -12.54 -39.51
CA LYS A 283 5.96 -11.39 -38.67
C LYS A 283 4.46 -11.21 -38.50
N ILE A 284 3.66 -11.37 -39.54
CA ILE A 284 2.21 -11.36 -39.45
C ILE A 284 1.70 -12.49 -38.55
N GLY A 285 2.23 -13.70 -38.68
CA GLY A 285 1.87 -14.81 -37.83
C GLY A 285 2.18 -14.56 -36.35
N SER A 286 3.35 -13.99 -36.05
CA SER A 286 3.72 -13.61 -34.67
C SER A 286 2.78 -12.50 -34.15
N ALA A 287 2.43 -11.52 -34.96
CA ALA A 287 1.50 -10.44 -34.60
C ALA A 287 0.07 -10.98 -34.36
N GLN A 288 -0.41 -11.88 -35.20
CA GLN A 288 -1.71 -12.55 -35.03
C GLN A 288 -1.75 -13.33 -33.70
N TRP A 289 -0.72 -14.13 -33.44
CA TRP A 289 -0.62 -14.88 -32.21
C TRP A 289 -0.64 -13.98 -30.96
N LEU A 290 0.06 -12.83 -31.01
CA LEU A 290 0.05 -11.86 -29.91
C LEU A 290 -1.34 -11.26 -29.71
N ILE A 291 -2.01 -10.84 -30.78
CA ILE A 291 -3.37 -10.28 -30.72
C ILE A 291 -4.34 -11.32 -30.15
N GLU A 292 -4.28 -12.57 -30.61
CA GLU A 292 -5.11 -13.67 -30.14
C GLU A 292 -4.86 -13.96 -28.65
N SER A 293 -3.58 -13.97 -28.22
CA SER A 293 -3.21 -14.17 -26.82
C SER A 293 -3.80 -13.09 -25.91
N ILE A 294 -3.74 -11.82 -26.33
CA ILE A 294 -4.34 -10.69 -25.59
C ILE A 294 -5.86 -10.85 -25.53
N GLN A 295 -6.51 -11.19 -26.64
CA GLN A 295 -7.96 -11.41 -26.68
C GLN A 295 -8.37 -12.61 -25.81
N GLN A 296 -7.60 -13.68 -25.80
CA GLN A 296 -7.84 -14.84 -24.96
C GLN A 296 -7.75 -14.47 -23.46
N ARG A 297 -6.72 -13.70 -23.08
CA ARG A 297 -6.58 -13.21 -21.72
C ARG A 297 -7.80 -12.36 -21.30
N ARG A 298 -8.26 -11.45 -22.15
CA ARG A 298 -9.45 -10.62 -21.93
C ARG A 298 -10.70 -11.47 -21.74
N ARG A 299 -10.96 -12.40 -22.67
CA ARG A 299 -12.11 -13.33 -22.61
C ARG A 299 -12.08 -14.18 -21.33
N THR A 300 -10.90 -14.65 -20.93
CA THR A 300 -10.75 -15.43 -19.71
C THR A 300 -11.07 -14.60 -18.46
N LEU A 301 -10.56 -13.36 -18.39
CA LEU A 301 -10.85 -12.47 -17.26
C LEU A 301 -12.36 -12.13 -17.20
N THR A 302 -12.99 -11.81 -18.33
CA THR A 302 -14.45 -11.54 -18.38
C THR A 302 -15.25 -12.75 -17.91
N ARG A 303 -14.94 -13.95 -18.41
CA ARG A 303 -15.66 -15.20 -18.03
C ARG A 303 -15.49 -15.53 -16.55
N VAL A 304 -14.27 -15.41 -16.04
CA VAL A 304 -13.98 -15.64 -14.62
C VAL A 304 -14.70 -14.61 -13.75
N SER A 305 -14.64 -13.33 -14.10
CA SER A 305 -15.31 -12.27 -13.35
C SER A 305 -16.82 -12.41 -13.38
N GLN A 306 -17.41 -12.76 -14.53
CA GLN A 306 -18.84 -13.02 -14.64
C GLN A 306 -19.27 -14.21 -13.77
N ALA A 307 -18.52 -15.31 -13.79
CA ALA A 307 -18.81 -16.47 -12.95
C ALA A 307 -18.72 -16.15 -11.44
N ILE A 308 -17.78 -15.29 -11.04
CA ILE A 308 -17.68 -14.81 -9.65
C ILE A 308 -18.91 -13.97 -9.30
N VAL A 309 -19.30 -13.01 -10.16
CA VAL A 309 -20.46 -12.14 -9.95
C VAL A 309 -21.76 -12.95 -9.89
N ASP A 310 -21.91 -13.92 -10.77
CA ASP A 310 -23.11 -14.79 -10.79
C ASP A 310 -23.24 -15.63 -9.53
N TYR A 311 -22.11 -16.06 -8.97
CA TYR A 311 -22.10 -16.79 -7.68
C TYR A 311 -22.37 -15.87 -6.51
N GLN A 312 -21.86 -14.65 -6.52
CA GLN A 312 -21.90 -13.68 -5.42
C GLN A 312 -23.06 -12.67 -5.53
N LYS A 313 -24.18 -13.03 -6.17
CA LYS A 313 -25.35 -12.16 -6.30
C LYS A 313 -25.87 -11.66 -4.95
N LYS A 314 -25.96 -12.54 -3.95
CA LYS A 314 -26.41 -12.16 -2.61
C LYS A 314 -25.51 -11.08 -1.97
N PHE A 315 -24.19 -11.18 -2.17
CA PHE A 315 -23.26 -10.13 -1.72
C PHE A 315 -23.57 -8.79 -2.37
N LEU A 316 -23.87 -8.78 -3.67
CA LEU A 316 -24.18 -7.55 -4.40
C LEU A 316 -25.52 -6.94 -3.94
N ASP A 317 -26.52 -7.76 -3.64
CA ASP A 317 -27.86 -7.33 -3.22
C ASP A 317 -27.88 -6.94 -1.73
N GLU A 318 -27.46 -7.83 -0.84
CA GLU A 318 -27.62 -7.71 0.61
C GLU A 318 -26.40 -7.05 1.28
N GLY A 319 -25.19 -7.29 0.77
CA GLY A 319 -23.97 -6.68 1.29
C GLY A 319 -22.90 -7.66 1.80
N PRO A 320 -21.88 -7.13 2.52
CA PRO A 320 -20.74 -7.92 2.96
C PRO A 320 -21.09 -9.10 3.87
N GLU A 321 -22.25 -9.05 4.52
CA GLU A 321 -22.75 -10.12 5.41
C GLU A 321 -23.15 -11.37 4.64
N ALA A 322 -23.61 -11.21 3.41
CA ALA A 322 -24.13 -12.26 2.55
C ALA A 322 -23.08 -12.83 1.57
N ILE A 323 -21.79 -12.62 1.84
CA ILE A 323 -20.73 -13.19 1.01
C ILE A 323 -20.72 -14.71 1.13
N GLU A 324 -20.86 -15.41 0.01
CA GLU A 324 -20.82 -16.87 -0.02
C GLU A 324 -19.39 -17.39 -0.15
N PRO A 325 -19.02 -18.46 0.58
CA PRO A 325 -17.70 -19.06 0.46
C PRO A 325 -17.52 -19.66 -0.94
N LEU A 326 -16.46 -19.25 -1.63
CA LEU A 326 -16.17 -19.63 -3.01
C LEU A 326 -14.75 -20.15 -3.14
N LYS A 327 -14.58 -21.35 -3.70
CA LYS A 327 -13.28 -21.95 -3.98
C LYS A 327 -12.90 -21.69 -5.44
N MET A 328 -11.61 -21.40 -5.69
CA MET A 328 -11.10 -21.18 -7.06
C MET A 328 -11.38 -22.38 -7.98
N GLN A 329 -11.42 -23.61 -7.42
CA GLN A 329 -11.74 -24.83 -8.16
C GLN A 329 -13.15 -24.78 -8.75
N GLN A 330 -14.13 -24.32 -8.01
CA GLN A 330 -15.53 -24.24 -8.48
C GLN A 330 -15.67 -23.31 -9.69
N ILE A 331 -15.00 -22.16 -9.67
CA ILE A 331 -14.96 -21.26 -10.84
C ILE A 331 -14.17 -21.87 -11.99
N ALA A 332 -13.07 -22.58 -11.72
CA ALA A 332 -12.29 -23.28 -12.72
C ALA A 332 -13.13 -24.31 -13.47
N ASP A 333 -13.90 -25.13 -12.74
CA ASP A 333 -14.78 -26.15 -13.29
C ASP A 333 -15.95 -25.53 -14.09
N GLN A 334 -16.54 -24.43 -13.58
CA GLN A 334 -17.63 -23.71 -14.26
C GLN A 334 -17.18 -23.04 -15.57
N VAL A 335 -16.00 -22.43 -15.58
CA VAL A 335 -15.43 -21.74 -16.75
C VAL A 335 -14.75 -22.70 -17.71
N GLY A 336 -14.39 -23.91 -17.26
CA GLY A 336 -13.67 -24.92 -18.05
C GLY A 336 -12.19 -24.58 -18.25
N VAL A 337 -11.53 -24.04 -17.22
CA VAL A 337 -10.09 -23.71 -17.23
C VAL A 337 -9.38 -24.30 -16.02
N HIS A 338 -8.08 -24.38 -16.07
CA HIS A 338 -7.31 -24.86 -14.90
C HIS A 338 -7.30 -23.84 -13.76
N VAL A 339 -7.27 -24.31 -12.50
CA VAL A 339 -7.26 -23.46 -11.29
C VAL A 339 -6.16 -22.41 -11.32
N THR A 340 -4.97 -22.77 -11.81
CA THR A 340 -3.86 -21.82 -11.94
C THR A 340 -4.19 -20.64 -12.88
N THR A 341 -5.01 -20.89 -13.91
CA THR A 341 -5.46 -19.84 -14.82
C THR A 341 -6.41 -18.87 -14.12
N VAL A 342 -7.34 -19.39 -13.29
CA VAL A 342 -8.22 -18.56 -12.46
C VAL A 342 -7.39 -17.74 -11.48
N SER A 343 -6.44 -18.38 -10.76
CA SER A 343 -5.59 -17.68 -9.80
C SER A 343 -4.81 -16.52 -10.45
N ARG A 344 -4.20 -16.76 -11.63
CA ARG A 344 -3.49 -15.71 -12.38
C ARG A 344 -4.42 -14.63 -12.96
N ALA A 345 -5.66 -14.99 -13.28
CA ALA A 345 -6.64 -14.03 -13.82
C ALA A 345 -7.15 -13.06 -12.75
N VAL A 346 -7.21 -13.50 -11.47
CA VAL A 346 -7.73 -12.70 -10.35
C VAL A 346 -6.62 -11.96 -9.59
N ASP A 347 -5.35 -12.34 -9.80
CA ASP A 347 -4.21 -11.74 -9.10
C ASP A 347 -4.02 -10.28 -9.52
N ASP A 348 -3.90 -9.38 -8.54
CA ASP A 348 -3.77 -7.92 -8.71
C ASP A 348 -4.85 -7.29 -9.62
N LYS A 349 -6.08 -7.86 -9.61
CA LYS A 349 -7.21 -7.35 -10.39
C LYS A 349 -8.31 -6.83 -9.49
N TRP A 350 -8.81 -5.64 -9.85
CA TRP A 350 -9.83 -4.93 -9.09
C TRP A 350 -11.13 -4.87 -9.86
N ILE A 351 -12.23 -5.04 -9.13
CA ILE A 351 -13.59 -4.96 -9.66
C ILE A 351 -14.34 -3.82 -8.99
N GLN A 352 -14.96 -3.00 -9.80
CA GLN A 352 -15.88 -1.98 -9.34
C GLN A 352 -17.28 -2.58 -9.30
N THR A 353 -17.85 -2.61 -8.13
CA THR A 353 -19.23 -3.05 -7.86
C THR A 353 -20.07 -1.86 -7.44
N PRO A 354 -21.41 -1.93 -7.44
CA PRO A 354 -22.28 -0.88 -6.90
C PRO A 354 -21.97 -0.55 -5.43
N ARG A 355 -21.31 -1.46 -4.71
CA ARG A 355 -20.94 -1.29 -3.29
C ARG A 355 -19.50 -0.78 -3.07
N GLY A 356 -18.73 -0.57 -4.14
CA GLY A 356 -17.37 -0.05 -4.10
C GLY A 356 -16.37 -0.86 -4.90
N ILE A 357 -15.12 -0.43 -4.85
CA ILE A 357 -14.00 -1.07 -5.54
C ILE A 357 -13.37 -2.12 -4.61
N LEU A 358 -13.28 -3.36 -5.08
CA LEU A 358 -12.81 -4.50 -4.32
C LEU A 358 -11.79 -5.30 -5.15
N PRO A 359 -10.76 -5.92 -4.51
CA PRO A 359 -9.91 -6.86 -5.23
C PRO A 359 -10.70 -8.15 -5.53
N LEU A 360 -10.59 -8.67 -6.75
CA LEU A 360 -11.27 -9.92 -7.16
C LEU A 360 -10.93 -11.11 -6.24
N ARG A 361 -9.72 -11.11 -5.69
CA ARG A 361 -9.28 -12.15 -4.75
C ARG A 361 -10.10 -12.19 -3.45
N ARG A 362 -10.75 -11.09 -3.07
CA ARG A 362 -11.59 -11.01 -1.86
C ARG A 362 -12.81 -11.94 -1.92
N PHE A 363 -13.30 -12.27 -3.11
CA PHE A 363 -14.45 -13.16 -3.27
C PHE A 363 -14.12 -14.63 -3.02
N PHE A 364 -12.82 -14.99 -3.05
CA PHE A 364 -12.39 -16.36 -2.74
C PHE A 364 -12.10 -16.49 -1.24
N VAL A 365 -13.18 -16.61 -0.48
CA VAL A 365 -13.10 -16.78 0.97
C VAL A 365 -13.15 -18.27 1.29
N PHE A 366 -12.21 -18.73 2.11
CA PHE A 366 -12.28 -20.09 2.65
C PHE A 366 -13.44 -20.18 3.65
N GLY A 367 -14.42 -21.02 3.38
CA GLY A 367 -15.45 -21.38 4.34
C GLY A 367 -14.84 -22.14 5.51
N THR A 368 -15.26 -21.82 6.73
CA THR A 368 -15.06 -22.68 7.90
C THR A 368 -16.31 -23.53 8.02
N GLN A 369 -16.17 -24.86 8.06
CA GLN A 369 -17.34 -25.74 8.25
C GLN A 369 -18.02 -25.40 9.56
N SER A 370 -19.32 -25.11 9.48
CA SER A 370 -20.20 -25.00 10.63
C SER A 370 -20.46 -26.38 11.20
N ALA A 371 -21.03 -26.46 12.42
CA ALA A 371 -21.43 -27.70 13.04
C ALA A 371 -22.47 -28.48 12.18
N ASP A 372 -23.22 -27.78 11.35
CA ASP A 372 -24.24 -28.30 10.43
C ASP A 372 -23.69 -28.67 9.05
N GLY A 373 -22.37 -28.58 8.83
CA GLY A 373 -21.71 -28.96 7.59
C GLY A 373 -21.72 -27.90 6.48
N GLU A 374 -22.32 -26.74 6.72
CA GLU A 374 -22.29 -25.62 5.79
C GLU A 374 -20.98 -24.81 5.89
N ASP A 375 -20.41 -24.42 4.74
CA ASP A 375 -19.24 -23.56 4.67
C ASP A 375 -19.66 -22.10 4.97
N VAL A 376 -19.32 -21.57 6.16
CA VAL A 376 -19.60 -20.18 6.55
C VAL A 376 -18.41 -19.29 6.24
N ALA A 377 -18.66 -18.15 5.62
CA ALA A 377 -17.64 -17.19 5.28
C ALA A 377 -17.00 -16.56 6.55
N TYR A 378 -15.70 -16.37 6.53
CA TYR A 378 -14.94 -15.70 7.60
C TYR A 378 -15.54 -14.33 7.97
N GLU A 379 -16.00 -13.59 6.97
CA GLU A 379 -16.55 -12.24 7.15
C GLU A 379 -17.84 -12.24 7.97
N THR A 380 -18.70 -13.23 7.75
CA THR A 380 -19.95 -13.42 8.53
C THR A 380 -19.66 -13.67 10.00
N ILE A 381 -18.68 -14.56 10.28
CA ILE A 381 -18.27 -14.85 11.67
C ILE A 381 -17.66 -13.59 12.31
N ARG A 382 -16.86 -12.83 11.57
CA ARG A 382 -16.25 -11.59 12.02
C ARG A 382 -17.30 -10.55 12.43
N MET A 383 -18.29 -10.31 11.58
CA MET A 383 -19.34 -9.33 11.84
C MET A 383 -20.20 -9.73 13.04
N LYS A 384 -20.59 -11.01 13.14
CA LYS A 384 -21.32 -11.54 14.29
C LYS A 384 -20.52 -11.42 15.59
N LEU A 385 -19.23 -11.72 15.53
CA LEU A 385 -18.35 -11.56 16.69
C LEU A 385 -18.27 -10.09 17.13
N GLN A 386 -18.19 -9.15 16.18
CA GLN A 386 -18.16 -7.72 16.47
C GLN A 386 -19.51 -7.24 17.05
N GLU A 387 -20.64 -7.78 16.57
CA GLU A 387 -21.95 -7.50 17.10
C GLU A 387 -22.10 -8.00 18.54
N ILE A 388 -21.66 -9.24 18.84
CA ILE A 388 -21.67 -9.81 20.19
C ILE A 388 -20.84 -8.96 21.15
N VAL A 389 -19.61 -8.58 20.75
CA VAL A 389 -18.73 -7.73 21.57
C VAL A 389 -19.32 -6.33 21.78
N GLY A 390 -20.02 -5.79 20.76
CA GLY A 390 -20.69 -4.49 20.86
C GLY A 390 -21.88 -4.48 21.84
N LYS A 391 -22.54 -5.63 22.02
CA LYS A 391 -23.72 -5.81 22.90
C LYS A 391 -23.37 -6.38 24.28
N GLU A 392 -22.10 -6.78 24.52
CA GLU A 392 -21.70 -7.40 25.80
C GLU A 392 -21.79 -6.43 26.98
N ASP A 393 -22.03 -6.96 28.17
CA ASP A 393 -21.92 -6.19 29.42
C ASP A 393 -20.44 -5.96 29.75
N LYS A 394 -20.01 -4.70 29.72
CA LYS A 394 -18.62 -4.31 30.02
C LYS A 394 -18.16 -4.61 31.45
N THR A 395 -19.10 -4.80 32.39
CA THR A 395 -18.76 -5.19 33.74
C THR A 395 -18.38 -6.66 33.86
N ASN A 396 -18.96 -7.50 33.02
CA ASN A 396 -18.65 -8.92 32.93
C ASN A 396 -18.52 -9.37 31.46
N PRO A 397 -17.43 -8.99 30.78
CA PRO A 397 -17.25 -9.27 29.36
C PRO A 397 -17.14 -10.77 29.08
N LEU A 398 -17.75 -11.21 28.00
CA LEU A 398 -17.81 -12.60 27.57
C LEU A 398 -16.42 -13.21 27.35
N SER A 399 -16.18 -14.37 27.88
CA SER A 399 -14.99 -15.17 27.60
C SER A 399 -15.01 -15.74 26.18
N ASP A 400 -13.87 -16.20 25.67
CA ASP A 400 -13.80 -16.82 24.34
C ASP A 400 -14.71 -18.10 24.29
N ASP A 401 -14.94 -18.79 25.41
CA ASP A 401 -15.86 -19.94 25.48
C ASP A 401 -17.34 -19.53 25.42
N GLU A 402 -17.70 -18.50 26.16
CA GLU A 402 -19.08 -17.94 26.12
C GLU A 402 -19.40 -17.33 24.76
N MET A 403 -18.42 -16.74 24.07
CA MET A 403 -18.60 -16.29 22.68
C MET A 403 -18.85 -17.46 21.71
N VAL A 404 -18.20 -18.63 21.93
CA VAL A 404 -18.50 -19.86 21.19
C VAL A 404 -19.96 -20.25 21.38
N ASP A 405 -20.45 -20.23 22.63
CA ASP A 405 -21.82 -20.65 22.94
C ASP A 405 -22.84 -19.66 22.36
N GLU A 406 -22.54 -18.36 22.35
CA GLU A 406 -23.42 -17.35 21.76
C GLU A 406 -23.49 -17.47 20.24
N LEU A 407 -22.33 -17.72 19.57
CA LEU A 407 -22.30 -17.98 18.13
C LEU A 407 -23.03 -19.29 17.77
N LYS A 408 -22.93 -20.32 18.60
CA LYS A 408 -23.71 -21.56 18.41
C LYS A 408 -25.21 -21.33 18.47
N LYS A 409 -25.73 -20.49 19.37
CA LYS A 409 -27.13 -20.11 19.43
C LYS A 409 -27.59 -19.42 18.13
N GLN A 410 -26.67 -18.74 17.44
CA GLN A 410 -26.94 -18.11 16.14
C GLN A 410 -26.70 -19.05 14.95
N GLY A 411 -26.52 -20.37 15.18
CA GLY A 411 -26.30 -21.36 14.13
C GLY A 411 -24.86 -21.48 13.64
N LEU A 412 -23.91 -20.78 14.27
CA LEU A 412 -22.50 -20.75 13.85
C LEU A 412 -21.63 -21.59 14.78
N GLY A 413 -21.41 -22.85 14.42
CA GLY A 413 -20.54 -23.76 15.19
C GLY A 413 -19.06 -23.52 14.95
N VAL A 414 -18.43 -22.67 15.75
CA VAL A 414 -17.02 -22.30 15.59
C VAL A 414 -16.19 -22.77 16.77
N ALA A 415 -14.99 -23.30 16.54
CA ALA A 415 -14.10 -23.74 17.61
C ALA A 415 -13.50 -22.55 18.37
N ARG A 416 -13.29 -22.70 19.71
CA ARG A 416 -12.65 -21.68 20.57
C ARG A 416 -11.34 -21.12 20.01
N ARG A 417 -10.46 -22.00 19.49
CA ARG A 417 -9.17 -21.56 18.91
C ARG A 417 -9.38 -20.64 17.71
N THR A 418 -10.40 -20.87 16.91
CA THR A 418 -10.75 -20.04 15.76
C THR A 418 -11.24 -18.67 16.21
N ILE A 419 -12.10 -18.60 17.24
CA ILE A 419 -12.56 -17.33 17.82
C ILE A 419 -11.39 -16.53 18.40
N THR A 420 -10.50 -17.16 19.17
CA THR A 420 -9.30 -16.48 19.69
C THR A 420 -8.43 -15.92 18.58
N LYS A 421 -8.25 -16.67 17.46
CA LYS A 421 -7.51 -16.23 16.29
C LYS A 421 -8.18 -15.03 15.61
N TYR A 422 -9.49 -15.10 15.45
CA TYR A 422 -10.26 -14.03 14.79
C TYR A 422 -10.31 -12.77 15.64
N ARG A 423 -10.57 -12.91 16.96
CA ARG A 423 -10.53 -11.81 17.92
C ARG A 423 -9.19 -11.06 17.86
N LYS A 424 -8.05 -11.80 17.91
CA LYS A 424 -6.71 -11.20 17.80
C LYS A 424 -6.51 -10.48 16.47
N LYS A 425 -6.97 -11.07 15.35
CA LYS A 425 -6.85 -10.47 14.02
C LYS A 425 -7.68 -9.19 13.87
N MET A 426 -8.79 -9.10 14.61
CA MET A 426 -9.65 -7.91 14.65
C MET A 426 -9.17 -6.86 15.67
N GLY A 427 -8.09 -7.11 16.40
CA GLY A 427 -7.60 -6.21 17.44
C GLY A 427 -8.51 -6.15 18.68
N ILE A 428 -9.46 -7.08 18.84
CA ILE A 428 -10.36 -7.12 20.00
C ILE A 428 -9.58 -7.68 21.20
N PRO A 429 -9.45 -6.92 22.32
CA PRO A 429 -8.73 -7.36 23.49
C PRO A 429 -9.43 -8.54 24.21
N SER A 430 -8.71 -9.23 25.08
CA SER A 430 -9.26 -10.34 25.89
C SER A 430 -10.36 -9.85 26.84
N SER A 431 -11.24 -10.77 27.33
CA SER A 431 -12.30 -10.41 28.27
C SER A 431 -11.77 -9.66 29.51
N ARG A 432 -10.60 -10.05 30.03
CA ARG A 432 -9.96 -9.33 31.14
C ARG A 432 -9.59 -7.90 30.80
N GLN A 433 -9.09 -7.65 29.61
CA GLN A 433 -8.71 -6.31 29.14
C GLN A 433 -9.93 -5.44 28.82
N ARG A 434 -11.06 -6.05 28.42
CA ARG A 434 -12.32 -5.33 28.14
C ARG A 434 -13.12 -5.02 29.40
N ARG A 435 -12.79 -5.64 30.54
CA ARG A 435 -13.56 -5.48 31.78
C ARG A 435 -13.52 -4.05 32.30
N ASP A 436 -14.70 -3.50 32.58
CA ASP A 436 -14.85 -2.23 33.29
C ASP A 436 -14.90 -2.46 34.78
N TRP A 437 -13.92 -1.87 35.50
CA TRP A 437 -13.77 -1.97 36.94
C TRP A 437 -14.54 -0.89 37.72
N SER A 438 -15.44 -0.10 37.05
CA SER A 438 -16.10 1.04 37.69
C SER A 438 -17.22 0.67 38.68
N LYS A 439 -17.68 -0.57 38.65
CA LYS A 439 -18.85 -1.03 39.44
C LYS A 439 -18.51 -2.12 40.45
N ASN A 440 -17.27 -2.21 40.90
CA ASN A 440 -16.87 -3.09 42.00
C ASN A 440 -16.45 -2.30 43.22
#